data_909923bdf3f136531802fd1740a77b9a
#
_entry.id   909923bdf3f136531802fd1740a77b9a
#
_cell.length_a   1.000
_cell.length_b   1.000
_cell.length_c   1.000
_cell.angle_alpha   90.00
_cell.angle_beta   90.00
_cell.angle_gamma   90.00
#
_symmetry.space_group_name_H-M   'P 1'
#
loop_
_entity.id
_entity.type
_entity.pdbx_description
1 polymer ?
#
loop_
_entity_poly.entity_id
_entity_poly.type
_entity_poly.pdbx_seq_one_letter_code
_entity_poly.pdbx_strand_id
1 'polypeptide(L)'
;MDAARAAPDAPMPPPPKGKARMGMPARKMRHLDGTPSARGRGTDTMTTRVACIGECMMELSERPDGSLLRGYGGDTLNTALYLARLGVAVDYVTALGDDPWSEEMRAAWAAEGIGTDRVRRLPGRMPGLYIIRTDGSGERSFHYWRDSAAARDLFSGPGAAETRAALAGYDLVYASGISLSLYGEDGRAALAETCRAVQAKGGRVAFDTNYRPRGWPDKAKAQEAFRAAMAAADLIFASTEDLDWLYGPEGEAEVLRHRGRCEIVLKGGGSPPAVRVLAGGDDVSVPASPVASVVDTTAAGDSFAAAYMAARLAGRPPAEAAAHGHRLAGAVIGHRGAVIPRAAMPALPPDQDDQP
;
A
#
# COMPACT_ATOMS: atom_id res chain seq x y z
N MET A 1 15.51 -69.20 10.22
CA MET A 1 16.63 -69.50 9.38
C MET A 1 16.35 -68.80 8.07
N ASP A 2 16.97 -67.74 7.67
CA ASP A 2 18.29 -67.19 7.76
C ASP A 2 18.30 -65.68 7.91
N ALA A 3 19.24 -65.22 8.74
CA ALA A 3 19.49 -63.77 8.94
C ALA A 3 20.43 -63.30 7.82
N ALA A 4 19.96 -62.34 7.04
CA ALA A 4 20.82 -61.57 6.11
C ALA A 4 21.49 -60.40 6.87
N ARG A 5 22.82 -60.48 7.01
CA ARG A 5 23.72 -59.51 7.60
C ARG A 5 23.69 -58.17 6.81
N ALA A 6 23.53 -57.06 7.52
CA ALA A 6 23.80 -55.74 7.00
C ALA A 6 25.31 -55.54 6.78
N ALA A 7 25.69 -54.94 5.64
CA ALA A 7 27.03 -54.48 5.34
C ALA A 7 27.28 -53.10 5.96
N PRO A 8 28.53 -52.74 6.36
CA PRO A 8 28.82 -51.48 7.02
C PRO A 8 28.80 -50.28 6.06
N ASP A 9 28.36 -49.17 6.59
CA ASP A 9 28.24 -47.85 5.93
C ASP A 9 29.54 -47.38 5.28
N ALA A 10 29.47 -47.00 4.01
CA ALA A 10 30.53 -46.24 3.34
C ALA A 10 30.51 -44.79 3.77
N PRO A 11 31.66 -44.10 3.96
CA PRO A 11 31.70 -42.72 4.38
C PRO A 11 31.17 -41.77 3.31
N MET A 12 30.32 -40.82 3.72
CA MET A 12 29.81 -39.73 2.87
C MET A 12 30.93 -38.87 2.29
N PRO A 13 30.84 -38.45 1.02
CA PRO A 13 31.79 -37.49 0.45
C PRO A 13 31.65 -36.13 1.09
N PRO A 14 32.74 -35.31 1.20
CA PRO A 14 32.71 -33.98 1.79
C PRO A 14 31.85 -33.05 0.93
N PRO A 15 31.22 -32.02 1.56
CA PRO A 15 30.41 -31.06 0.86
C PRO A 15 31.24 -30.23 -0.14
N PRO A 16 30.66 -29.83 -1.28
CA PRO A 16 31.37 -29.01 -2.27
C PRO A 16 31.75 -27.64 -1.66
N LYS A 17 33.01 -27.26 -1.88
CA LYS A 17 33.55 -25.95 -1.46
C LYS A 17 32.70 -24.85 -2.04
N GLY A 18 32.11 -24.00 -1.18
CA GLY A 18 31.22 -22.92 -1.51
C GLY A 18 31.84 -21.96 -2.53
N LYS A 19 31.12 -21.71 -3.61
CA LYS A 19 31.37 -20.57 -4.49
C LYS A 19 31.13 -19.31 -3.65
N ALA A 20 32.12 -18.42 -3.63
CA ALA A 20 32.03 -17.13 -2.98
C ALA A 20 30.73 -16.44 -3.39
N ARG A 21 29.87 -16.10 -2.41
CA ARG A 21 28.74 -15.21 -2.60
C ARG A 21 29.33 -13.88 -3.07
N MET A 22 29.06 -13.51 -4.33
CA MET A 22 29.21 -12.15 -4.78
C MET A 22 28.29 -11.29 -3.90
N GLY A 23 28.89 -10.51 -3.00
CA GLY A 23 28.17 -9.55 -2.18
C GLY A 23 27.43 -8.57 -3.10
N MET A 24 26.11 -8.52 -3.00
CA MET A 24 25.36 -7.40 -3.55
C MET A 24 25.91 -6.12 -2.94
N PRO A 25 26.17 -5.06 -3.71
CA PRO A 25 26.59 -3.79 -3.16
C PRO A 25 25.53 -3.30 -2.18
N ALA A 26 25.95 -2.90 -0.98
CA ALA A 26 25.09 -2.31 0.03
C ALA A 26 24.32 -1.14 -0.58
N ARG A 27 23.01 -1.28 -0.70
CA ARG A 27 22.12 -0.24 -1.23
C ARG A 27 22.07 0.89 -0.20
N LYS A 28 22.64 2.06 -0.52
CA LYS A 28 22.57 3.24 0.35
C LYS A 28 21.10 3.53 0.68
N MET A 29 20.85 3.71 1.98
CA MET A 29 19.54 4.11 2.50
C MET A 29 19.04 5.36 1.76
N ARG A 30 17.88 5.26 1.11
CA ARG A 30 17.23 6.41 0.49
C ARG A 30 16.12 6.87 1.43
N HIS A 31 16.37 8.00 2.11
CA HIS A 31 15.36 8.62 2.95
C HIS A 31 14.24 9.23 2.10
N LEU A 32 13.03 9.32 2.66
CA LEU A 32 11.89 10.02 2.04
C LEU A 32 12.04 11.56 2.13
N ASP A 33 13.21 12.04 2.56
CA ASP A 33 13.51 13.46 2.63
C ASP A 33 13.56 14.03 1.20
N GLY A 34 12.81 15.09 0.97
CA GLY A 34 12.68 15.76 -0.33
C GLY A 34 13.95 16.42 -0.89
N THR A 35 15.16 15.94 -0.54
CA THR A 35 16.39 16.41 -1.16
C THR A 35 16.45 15.92 -2.60
N PRO A 36 16.23 16.80 -3.61
CA PRO A 36 16.40 16.45 -5.00
C PRO A 36 17.87 16.02 -5.19
N SER A 37 18.10 14.88 -5.81
CA SER A 37 19.38 14.58 -6.42
C SER A 37 19.78 15.80 -7.24
N ALA A 38 21.02 16.30 -7.06
CA ALA A 38 21.55 17.50 -7.68
C ALA A 38 21.52 17.38 -9.22
N ARG A 39 20.35 17.59 -9.82
CA ARG A 39 20.19 17.95 -11.22
C ARG A 39 20.05 19.47 -11.24
N GLY A 40 20.85 20.09 -12.09
CA GLY A 40 21.10 21.52 -12.18
C GLY A 40 19.88 22.41 -11.92
N ARG A 41 20.10 23.50 -11.18
CA ARG A 41 19.12 24.53 -10.85
C ARG A 41 18.58 25.20 -12.12
N GLY A 42 17.49 24.64 -12.63
CA GLY A 42 16.51 25.39 -13.39
C GLY A 42 15.33 25.60 -12.45
N THR A 43 14.74 26.77 -12.43
CA THR A 43 13.64 27.21 -11.57
C THR A 43 12.28 26.60 -11.97
N ASP A 44 12.27 25.33 -12.35
CA ASP A 44 11.04 24.54 -12.50
C ASP A 44 10.92 23.69 -11.22
N THR A 45 10.06 24.09 -10.30
CA THR A 45 9.67 23.29 -9.14
C THR A 45 8.95 22.04 -9.67
N MET A 46 9.73 21.01 -9.97
CA MET A 46 9.21 19.70 -10.38
C MET A 46 8.29 19.19 -9.28
N THR A 47 6.99 19.28 -9.50
CA THR A 47 5.98 18.77 -8.57
C THR A 47 6.18 17.26 -8.42
N THR A 48 6.44 16.78 -7.21
CA THR A 48 6.58 15.36 -6.91
C THR A 48 5.32 14.61 -7.32
N ARG A 49 5.46 13.60 -8.17
CA ARG A 49 4.35 12.80 -8.69
C ARG A 49 4.29 11.42 -8.03
N VAL A 50 3.12 11.11 -7.49
CA VAL A 50 2.83 9.82 -6.84
C VAL A 50 1.91 8.99 -7.72
N ALA A 51 2.14 7.67 -7.81
CA ALA A 51 1.20 6.73 -8.39
C ALA A 51 0.71 5.76 -7.32
N CYS A 52 -0.60 5.69 -7.09
CA CYS A 52 -1.23 4.67 -6.26
C CYS A 52 -1.78 3.56 -7.16
N ILE A 53 -1.31 2.32 -6.93
CA ILE A 53 -1.58 1.16 -7.80
C ILE A 53 -2.49 0.17 -7.07
N GLY A 54 -3.66 -0.16 -7.65
CA GLY A 54 -4.53 -1.16 -7.05
C GLY A 54 -5.91 -1.26 -7.70
N GLU A 55 -6.88 -1.75 -6.93
CA GLU A 55 -8.26 -1.90 -7.35
C GLU A 55 -9.18 -0.95 -6.59
N CYS A 56 -10.11 -0.36 -7.31
CA CYS A 56 -11.31 0.22 -6.74
C CYS A 56 -12.52 -0.54 -7.26
N MET A 57 -13.41 -0.90 -6.35
CA MET A 57 -14.62 -1.67 -6.64
C MET A 57 -15.87 -0.80 -6.45
N MET A 58 -16.94 -1.17 -7.09
CA MET A 58 -18.27 -0.67 -6.71
C MET A 58 -18.64 -1.20 -5.32
N GLU A 59 -19.23 -0.34 -4.52
CA GLU A 59 -19.75 -0.65 -3.19
C GLU A 59 -21.26 -0.53 -3.18
N LEU A 60 -21.93 -1.52 -2.61
CA LEU A 60 -23.36 -1.46 -2.29
C LEU A 60 -23.53 -1.68 -0.78
N SER A 61 -23.93 -0.64 -0.07
CA SER A 61 -24.16 -0.71 1.38
C SER A 61 -25.66 -0.86 1.66
N GLU A 62 -26.05 -1.94 2.33
CA GLU A 62 -27.43 -2.21 2.71
C GLU A 62 -27.87 -1.25 3.82
N ARG A 63 -29.02 -0.61 3.63
CA ARG A 63 -29.68 0.26 4.62
C ARG A 63 -30.74 -0.51 5.41
N PRO A 64 -31.15 -0.01 6.58
CA PRO A 64 -32.18 -0.67 7.41
C PRO A 64 -33.52 -0.86 6.71
N ASP A 65 -33.83 -0.04 5.70
CA ASP A 65 -35.04 -0.16 4.88
C ASP A 65 -34.93 -1.17 3.72
N GLY A 66 -33.78 -1.86 3.62
CA GLY A 66 -33.47 -2.81 2.54
C GLY A 66 -33.02 -2.17 1.24
N SER A 67 -32.96 -0.84 1.13
CA SER A 67 -32.39 -0.16 -0.03
C SER A 67 -30.86 -0.28 -0.02
N LEU A 68 -30.23 -0.19 -1.21
CA LEU A 68 -28.79 -0.24 -1.37
C LEU A 68 -28.27 1.15 -1.71
N LEU A 69 -27.36 1.65 -0.89
CA LEU A 69 -26.58 2.85 -1.20
C LEU A 69 -25.39 2.45 -2.05
N ARG A 70 -25.25 3.06 -3.22
CA ARG A 70 -24.11 2.84 -4.09
C ARG A 70 -22.97 3.81 -3.75
N GLY A 71 -21.77 3.26 -3.70
CA GLY A 71 -20.51 3.95 -3.55
C GLY A 71 -19.40 3.25 -4.30
N TYR A 72 -18.19 3.57 -3.97
CA TYR A 72 -16.99 2.87 -4.42
C TYR A 72 -15.95 2.87 -3.30
N GLY A 73 -15.07 1.86 -3.30
CA GLY A 73 -14.02 1.74 -2.30
C GLY A 73 -12.85 0.88 -2.78
N GLY A 74 -11.70 1.21 -2.26
CA GLY A 74 -10.44 0.49 -2.47
C GLY A 74 -9.35 1.15 -1.64
N ASP A 75 -8.51 0.36 -0.98
CA ASP A 75 -7.48 0.86 -0.07
C ASP A 75 -6.51 1.84 -0.72
N THR A 76 -5.98 1.48 -1.88
CA THR A 76 -5.05 2.34 -2.63
C THR A 76 -5.72 3.57 -3.22
N LEU A 77 -7.02 3.49 -3.55
CA LEU A 77 -7.80 4.67 -3.94
C LEU A 77 -8.03 5.61 -2.75
N ASN A 78 -8.37 5.06 -1.58
CA ASN A 78 -8.53 5.88 -0.37
C ASN A 78 -7.24 6.66 -0.08
N THR A 79 -6.09 5.98 -0.17
CA THR A 79 -4.77 6.63 -0.03
C THR A 79 -4.55 7.71 -1.09
N ALA A 80 -4.88 7.45 -2.37
CA ALA A 80 -4.76 8.44 -3.45
C ALA A 80 -5.65 9.67 -3.21
N LEU A 81 -6.89 9.44 -2.76
CA LEU A 81 -7.86 10.51 -2.47
C LEU A 81 -7.34 11.42 -1.37
N TYR A 82 -6.85 10.87 -0.27
CA TYR A 82 -6.31 11.68 0.81
C TYR A 82 -5.01 12.39 0.41
N LEU A 83 -4.13 11.76 -0.39
CA LEU A 83 -2.96 12.44 -0.97
C LEU A 83 -3.36 13.65 -1.82
N ALA A 84 -4.34 13.49 -2.71
CA ALA A 84 -4.85 14.58 -3.55
C ALA A 84 -5.42 15.72 -2.69
N ARG A 85 -6.20 15.41 -1.66
CA ARG A 85 -6.76 16.39 -0.73
C ARG A 85 -5.72 17.11 0.11
N LEU A 86 -4.55 16.49 0.30
CA LEU A 86 -3.38 17.08 0.96
C LEU A 86 -2.45 17.83 -0.02
N GLY A 87 -2.89 18.02 -1.27
CA GLY A 87 -2.17 18.81 -2.27
C GLY A 87 -1.04 18.06 -3.00
N VAL A 88 -0.93 16.74 -2.83
CA VAL A 88 0.06 15.93 -3.55
C VAL A 88 -0.45 15.61 -4.95
N ALA A 89 0.40 15.81 -5.98
CA ALA A 89 0.08 15.37 -7.34
C ALA A 89 0.10 13.84 -7.40
N VAL A 90 -1.08 13.23 -7.53
CA VAL A 90 -1.26 11.78 -7.49
C VAL A 90 -2.09 11.29 -8.66
N ASP A 91 -1.62 10.23 -9.31
CA ASP A 91 -2.37 9.48 -10.31
C ASP A 91 -2.83 8.13 -9.72
N TYR A 92 -4.07 7.74 -10.03
CA TYR A 92 -4.55 6.40 -9.71
C TYR A 92 -4.30 5.46 -10.88
N VAL A 93 -3.62 4.35 -10.63
CA VAL A 93 -3.21 3.38 -11.66
C VAL A 93 -3.95 2.08 -11.45
N THR A 94 -4.91 1.84 -12.29
CA THR A 94 -5.80 0.67 -12.25
C THR A 94 -6.27 0.32 -13.66
N ALA A 95 -7.13 -0.69 -13.77
CA ALA A 95 -7.90 -0.92 -14.96
C ALA A 95 -9.40 -0.94 -14.64
N LEU A 96 -10.19 -0.33 -15.51
CA LEU A 96 -11.64 -0.31 -15.48
C LEU A 96 -12.19 -0.82 -16.82
N GLY A 97 -13.50 -0.98 -16.90
CA GLY A 97 -14.20 -1.29 -18.14
C GLY A 97 -14.49 -0.08 -19.01
N ASP A 98 -15.34 -0.30 -19.97
CA ASP A 98 -15.95 0.72 -20.84
C ASP A 98 -17.46 0.93 -20.53
N ASP A 99 -17.88 0.45 -19.36
CA ASP A 99 -19.24 0.55 -18.84
C ASP A 99 -19.48 1.91 -18.14
N PRO A 100 -20.77 2.31 -17.97
CA PRO A 100 -21.12 3.58 -17.34
C PRO A 100 -20.59 3.73 -15.90
N TRP A 101 -20.48 2.65 -15.13
CA TRP A 101 -20.00 2.66 -13.75
C TRP A 101 -18.53 3.00 -13.68
N SER A 102 -17.74 2.44 -14.58
CA SER A 102 -16.33 2.74 -14.76
C SER A 102 -16.09 4.23 -15.06
N GLU A 103 -16.93 4.83 -15.91
CA GLU A 103 -16.83 6.26 -16.22
C GLU A 103 -17.23 7.15 -15.04
N GLU A 104 -18.29 6.79 -14.32
CA GLU A 104 -18.70 7.52 -13.12
C GLU A 104 -17.63 7.50 -12.04
N MET A 105 -17.01 6.35 -11.78
CA MET A 105 -15.93 6.21 -10.84
C MET A 105 -14.73 7.09 -11.23
N ARG A 106 -14.33 7.04 -12.50
CA ARG A 106 -13.23 7.86 -13.03
C ARG A 106 -13.50 9.36 -12.91
N ALA A 107 -14.73 9.78 -13.23
CA ALA A 107 -15.15 11.18 -13.09
C ALA A 107 -15.14 11.64 -11.63
N ALA A 108 -15.61 10.79 -10.70
CA ALA A 108 -15.58 11.09 -9.27
C ALA A 108 -14.15 11.24 -8.73
N TRP A 109 -13.22 10.40 -9.17
CA TRP A 109 -11.80 10.52 -8.79
C TRP A 109 -11.18 11.80 -9.33
N ALA A 110 -11.45 12.14 -10.59
CA ALA A 110 -10.97 13.39 -11.19
C ALA A 110 -11.51 14.62 -10.45
N ALA A 111 -12.77 14.59 -9.97
CA ALA A 111 -13.36 15.67 -9.16
C ALA A 111 -12.68 15.82 -7.79
N GLU A 112 -12.05 14.76 -7.27
CA GLU A 112 -11.22 14.81 -6.06
C GLU A 112 -9.79 15.31 -6.32
N GLY A 113 -9.42 15.54 -7.59
CA GLY A 113 -8.09 15.99 -7.97
C GLY A 113 -7.10 14.84 -8.24
N ILE A 114 -7.60 13.61 -8.34
CA ILE A 114 -6.78 12.44 -8.69
C ILE A 114 -6.62 12.38 -10.20
N GLY A 115 -5.37 12.24 -10.68
CA GLY A 115 -5.10 12.00 -12.10
C GLY A 115 -5.63 10.64 -12.55
N THR A 116 -6.34 10.60 -13.66
CA THR A 116 -6.98 9.39 -14.19
C THR A 116 -6.45 8.95 -15.56
N ASP A 117 -5.41 9.60 -16.08
CA ASP A 117 -4.81 9.28 -17.38
C ASP A 117 -4.11 7.92 -17.42
N ARG A 118 -3.88 7.33 -16.25
CA ARG A 118 -3.25 6.01 -16.08
C ARG A 118 -4.26 4.91 -15.78
N VAL A 119 -5.55 5.21 -15.83
CA VAL A 119 -6.61 4.22 -15.73
C VAL A 119 -6.77 3.54 -17.09
N ARG A 120 -6.38 2.27 -17.17
CA ARG A 120 -6.58 1.49 -18.40
C ARG A 120 -8.06 1.19 -18.62
N ARG A 121 -8.50 1.33 -19.86
CA ARG A 121 -9.86 0.90 -20.28
C ARG A 121 -9.76 -0.44 -20.96
N LEU A 122 -10.44 -1.44 -20.43
CA LEU A 122 -10.49 -2.80 -20.95
C LEU A 122 -11.90 -3.09 -21.47
N PRO A 123 -12.12 -3.11 -22.80
CA PRO A 123 -13.44 -3.29 -23.39
C PRO A 123 -14.11 -4.58 -22.91
N GLY A 124 -15.41 -4.49 -22.59
CA GLY A 124 -16.22 -5.62 -22.13
C GLY A 124 -15.89 -6.10 -20.71
N ARG A 125 -15.01 -5.41 -19.98
CA ARG A 125 -14.75 -5.69 -18.57
C ARG A 125 -15.53 -4.73 -17.68
N MET A 126 -15.60 -5.04 -16.39
CA MET A 126 -16.28 -4.23 -15.38
C MET A 126 -15.41 -4.11 -14.13
N PRO A 127 -15.63 -3.10 -13.26
CA PRO A 127 -15.01 -3.07 -11.95
C PRO A 127 -15.51 -4.24 -11.09
N GLY A 128 -14.74 -4.59 -10.06
CA GLY A 128 -15.23 -5.50 -9.03
C GLY A 128 -16.39 -4.88 -8.27
N LEU A 129 -17.17 -5.72 -7.61
CA LEU A 129 -18.31 -5.33 -6.77
C LEU A 129 -18.20 -5.96 -5.41
N TYR A 130 -18.58 -5.23 -4.37
CA TYR A 130 -18.86 -5.81 -3.07
C TYR A 130 -20.11 -5.23 -2.44
N ILE A 131 -20.75 -6.04 -1.60
CA ILE A 131 -21.92 -5.64 -0.82
C ILE A 131 -21.55 -5.66 0.64
N ILE A 132 -21.88 -4.58 1.37
CA ILE A 132 -21.77 -4.48 2.81
C ILE A 132 -23.15 -4.72 3.42
N ARG A 133 -23.26 -5.75 4.26
CA ARG A 133 -24.42 -5.97 5.10
C ARG A 133 -24.05 -5.66 6.55
N THR A 134 -24.91 -4.95 7.23
CA THR A 134 -24.77 -4.68 8.67
C THR A 134 -25.88 -5.41 9.39
N ASP A 135 -25.55 -6.29 10.30
CA ASP A 135 -26.54 -7.02 11.09
C ASP A 135 -27.14 -6.18 12.23
N GLY A 136 -28.09 -6.78 12.96
CA GLY A 136 -28.78 -6.11 14.07
C GLY A 136 -27.87 -5.74 15.25
N SER A 137 -26.66 -6.30 15.35
CA SER A 137 -25.63 -5.95 16.34
C SER A 137 -24.69 -4.84 15.87
N GLY A 138 -24.78 -4.43 14.59
CA GLY A 138 -23.90 -3.46 13.98
C GLY A 138 -22.65 -4.08 13.35
N GLU A 139 -22.52 -5.41 13.35
CA GLU A 139 -21.41 -6.11 12.71
C GLU A 139 -21.57 -6.11 11.18
N ARG A 140 -20.47 -5.82 10.49
CA ARG A 140 -20.45 -5.72 9.03
C ARG A 140 -19.88 -6.99 8.39
N SER A 141 -20.61 -7.50 7.39
CA SER A 141 -20.15 -8.59 6.53
C SER A 141 -19.97 -8.08 5.10
N PHE A 142 -18.94 -8.62 4.42
CA PHE A 142 -18.55 -8.21 3.07
C PHE A 142 -18.68 -9.38 2.12
N HIS A 143 -19.40 -9.18 1.02
CA HIS A 143 -19.60 -10.16 -0.04
C HIS A 143 -19.03 -9.62 -1.34
N TYR A 144 -18.14 -10.38 -2.01
CA TYR A 144 -17.35 -9.90 -3.13
C TYR A 144 -17.67 -10.63 -4.44
N TRP A 145 -17.75 -9.87 -5.52
CA TRP A 145 -17.75 -10.34 -6.92
C TRP A 145 -16.63 -9.61 -7.64
N ARG A 146 -15.43 -10.16 -7.62
CA ARG A 146 -14.23 -9.49 -8.16
C ARG A 146 -13.31 -10.40 -8.98
N ASP A 147 -13.70 -11.65 -9.21
CA ASP A 147 -12.84 -12.61 -9.93
C ASP A 147 -12.64 -12.24 -11.40
N SER A 148 -13.62 -11.53 -11.99
CA SER A 148 -13.56 -10.98 -13.35
C SER A 148 -13.29 -9.48 -13.41
N ALA A 149 -12.89 -8.84 -12.30
CA ALA A 149 -12.65 -7.41 -12.25
C ALA A 149 -11.54 -6.99 -13.23
N ALA A 150 -11.76 -5.87 -13.93
CA ALA A 150 -10.80 -5.32 -14.90
C ALA A 150 -9.42 -5.08 -14.27
N ALA A 151 -9.36 -4.63 -13.02
CA ALA A 151 -8.14 -4.32 -12.31
C ALA A 151 -7.16 -5.51 -12.21
N ARG A 152 -7.66 -6.75 -12.26
CA ARG A 152 -6.83 -7.96 -12.26
C ARG A 152 -5.89 -8.04 -13.45
N ASP A 153 -6.28 -7.42 -14.58
CA ASP A 153 -5.54 -7.42 -15.83
C ASP A 153 -4.68 -6.15 -16.03
N LEU A 154 -4.46 -5.36 -14.97
CA LEU A 154 -3.66 -4.13 -15.06
C LEU A 154 -2.30 -4.36 -15.70
N PHE A 155 -1.62 -5.46 -15.37
CA PHE A 155 -0.29 -5.80 -15.84
C PHE A 155 -0.27 -6.87 -16.93
N SER A 156 -1.41 -7.21 -17.53
CA SER A 156 -1.54 -8.20 -18.58
C SER A 156 -2.21 -7.65 -19.84
N GLY A 157 -2.03 -8.33 -20.95
CA GLY A 157 -2.64 -7.97 -22.24
C GLY A 157 -2.12 -6.68 -22.87
N PRO A 158 -2.76 -6.22 -23.98
CA PRO A 158 -2.37 -5.01 -24.71
C PRO A 158 -2.41 -3.77 -23.80
N GLY A 159 -1.39 -2.90 -23.86
CA GLY A 159 -1.28 -1.68 -23.04
C GLY A 159 -0.60 -1.87 -21.68
N ALA A 160 -0.30 -3.11 -21.26
CA ALA A 160 0.39 -3.36 -19.99
C ALA A 160 1.85 -2.85 -20.00
N ALA A 161 2.53 -2.98 -21.13
CA ALA A 161 3.90 -2.51 -21.27
C ALA A 161 4.00 -0.98 -21.17
N GLU A 162 3.07 -0.27 -21.79
CA GLU A 162 2.94 1.20 -21.74
C GLU A 162 2.65 1.67 -20.29
N THR A 163 1.78 0.98 -19.57
CA THR A 163 1.50 1.26 -18.15
C THR A 163 2.78 1.13 -17.32
N ARG A 164 3.53 0.05 -17.49
CA ARG A 164 4.80 -0.17 -16.76
C ARG A 164 5.84 0.89 -17.12
N ALA A 165 5.97 1.22 -18.39
CA ALA A 165 6.92 2.25 -18.87
C ALA A 165 6.58 3.63 -18.29
N ALA A 166 5.29 3.99 -18.22
CA ALA A 166 4.83 5.23 -17.63
C ALA A 166 5.10 5.29 -16.12
N LEU A 167 4.84 4.20 -15.39
CA LEU A 167 5.10 4.12 -13.95
C LEU A 167 6.56 4.36 -13.58
N ALA A 168 7.50 3.96 -14.45
CA ALA A 168 8.92 4.19 -14.21
C ALA A 168 9.32 5.69 -14.13
N GLY A 169 8.43 6.61 -14.48
CA GLY A 169 8.66 8.06 -14.40
C GLY A 169 8.13 8.74 -13.14
N TYR A 170 7.55 7.98 -12.19
CA TYR A 170 7.04 8.55 -10.95
C TYR A 170 8.13 8.63 -9.86
N ASP A 171 8.00 9.63 -8.99
CA ASP A 171 8.91 9.83 -7.86
C ASP A 171 8.60 8.86 -6.72
N LEU A 172 7.33 8.48 -6.57
CA LEU A 172 6.88 7.50 -5.60
C LEU A 172 5.77 6.63 -6.22
N VAL A 173 5.88 5.31 -6.09
CA VAL A 173 4.78 4.39 -6.35
C VAL A 173 4.34 3.73 -5.04
N TYR A 174 3.03 3.61 -4.85
CA TYR A 174 2.40 2.99 -3.69
C TYR A 174 1.53 1.82 -4.13
N ALA A 175 1.68 0.69 -3.47
CA ALA A 175 0.84 -0.49 -3.63
C ALA A 175 0.64 -1.19 -2.28
N SER A 176 -0.34 -2.09 -2.20
CA SER A 176 -0.67 -2.82 -0.98
C SER A 176 -0.68 -4.33 -1.16
N GLY A 177 -0.78 -5.07 -0.06
CA GLY A 177 -0.99 -6.51 -0.06
C GLY A 177 -2.30 -6.93 -0.72
N ILE A 178 -3.34 -6.07 -0.72
CA ILE A 178 -4.56 -6.29 -1.50
C ILE A 178 -4.22 -6.28 -2.99
N SER A 179 -3.44 -5.30 -3.44
CA SER A 179 -3.00 -5.23 -4.85
C SER A 179 -2.20 -6.47 -5.26
N LEU A 180 -1.31 -6.98 -4.39
CA LEU A 180 -0.57 -8.21 -4.66
C LEU A 180 -1.49 -9.42 -4.81
N SER A 181 -2.56 -9.51 -3.99
CA SER A 181 -3.52 -10.63 -4.07
C SER A 181 -4.34 -10.63 -5.35
N LEU A 182 -4.52 -9.43 -5.92
CA LEU A 182 -5.31 -9.22 -7.13
C LEU A 182 -4.60 -9.76 -8.37
N TYR A 183 -3.30 -9.50 -8.45
CA TYR A 183 -2.50 -9.89 -9.61
C TYR A 183 -2.06 -11.35 -9.51
N GLY A 184 -2.21 -12.11 -10.58
CA GLY A 184 -1.64 -13.45 -10.71
C GLY A 184 -0.10 -13.41 -10.59
N GLU A 185 0.53 -14.56 -10.70
CA GLU A 185 2.00 -14.67 -10.56
C GLU A 185 2.76 -13.76 -11.54
N ASP A 186 2.36 -13.79 -12.82
CA ASP A 186 2.95 -12.93 -13.86
C ASP A 186 2.72 -11.44 -13.58
N GLY A 187 1.52 -11.07 -13.10
CA GLY A 187 1.21 -9.68 -12.76
C GLY A 187 2.00 -9.18 -11.55
N ARG A 188 2.26 -10.03 -10.55
CA ARG A 188 3.16 -9.71 -9.42
C ARG A 188 4.60 -9.55 -9.88
N ALA A 189 5.06 -10.43 -10.79
CA ALA A 189 6.40 -10.30 -11.39
C ALA A 189 6.53 -8.98 -12.16
N ALA A 190 5.52 -8.62 -12.97
CA ALA A 190 5.48 -7.34 -13.70
C ALA A 190 5.47 -6.12 -12.78
N LEU A 191 4.73 -6.15 -11.66
CA LEU A 191 4.75 -5.10 -10.65
C LEU A 191 6.14 -4.98 -10.01
N ALA A 192 6.78 -6.10 -9.65
CA ALA A 192 8.14 -6.09 -9.08
C ALA A 192 9.18 -5.53 -10.06
N GLU A 193 9.08 -5.84 -11.36
CA GLU A 193 9.92 -5.23 -12.40
C GLU A 193 9.68 -3.73 -12.51
N THR A 194 8.42 -3.31 -12.45
CA THR A 194 8.04 -1.90 -12.47
C THR A 194 8.64 -1.15 -11.28
N CYS A 195 8.54 -1.71 -10.07
CA CYS A 195 9.18 -1.14 -8.88
C CYS A 195 10.69 -0.96 -9.06
N ARG A 196 11.37 -1.96 -9.62
CA ARG A 196 12.81 -1.85 -9.93
C ARG A 196 13.11 -0.76 -10.95
N ALA A 197 12.26 -0.61 -11.98
CA ALA A 197 12.43 0.43 -12.98
C ALA A 197 12.22 1.84 -12.42
N VAL A 198 11.24 2.03 -11.52
CA VAL A 198 11.04 3.28 -10.76
C VAL A 198 12.30 3.62 -9.97
N GLN A 199 12.82 2.66 -9.21
CA GLN A 199 14.01 2.86 -8.38
C GLN A 199 15.28 3.11 -9.20
N ALA A 200 15.42 2.47 -10.38
CA ALA A 200 16.54 2.70 -11.29
C ALA A 200 16.58 4.14 -11.81
N LYS A 201 15.42 4.80 -11.90
CA LYS A 201 15.30 6.22 -12.29
C LYS A 201 15.34 7.20 -11.10
N GLY A 202 15.54 6.72 -9.90
CA GLY A 202 15.62 7.55 -8.68
C GLY A 202 14.33 7.70 -7.91
N GLY A 203 13.23 7.15 -8.41
CA GLY A 203 11.97 7.07 -7.69
C GLY A 203 12.01 6.06 -6.54
N ARG A 204 10.93 6.00 -5.76
CA ARG A 204 10.80 5.21 -4.54
C ARG A 204 9.55 4.33 -4.60
N VAL A 205 9.54 3.31 -3.75
CA VAL A 205 8.44 2.34 -3.62
C VAL A 205 7.94 2.34 -2.19
N ALA A 206 6.66 2.60 -1.98
CA ALA A 206 5.97 2.41 -0.72
C ALA A 206 5.04 1.18 -0.82
N PHE A 207 5.04 0.38 0.23
CA PHE A 207 4.23 -0.82 0.31
C PHE A 207 3.49 -0.88 1.64
N ASP A 208 2.17 -1.06 1.62
CA ASP A 208 1.36 -1.34 2.81
C ASP A 208 1.02 -2.83 2.87
N THR A 209 1.26 -3.47 4.00
CA THR A 209 0.97 -4.90 4.16
C THR A 209 -0.49 -5.20 3.89
N ASN A 210 -1.41 -4.51 4.49
CA ASN A 210 -2.85 -4.61 4.28
C ASN A 210 -3.29 -6.02 3.84
N TYR A 211 -2.90 -7.03 4.64
CA TYR A 211 -3.11 -8.44 4.34
C TYR A 211 -4.57 -8.83 4.52
N ARG A 212 -5.12 -9.51 3.52
CA ARG A 212 -6.49 -10.03 3.56
C ARG A 212 -6.47 -11.52 3.20
N PRO A 213 -6.64 -12.43 4.18
CA PRO A 213 -6.55 -13.88 3.96
C PRO A 213 -7.42 -14.39 2.81
N ARG A 214 -8.62 -13.81 2.63
CA ARG A 214 -9.55 -14.19 1.54
C ARG A 214 -8.98 -14.00 0.13
N GLY A 215 -8.02 -13.09 -0.04
CA GLY A 215 -7.34 -12.86 -1.32
C GLY A 215 -6.26 -13.89 -1.64
N TRP A 216 -5.93 -14.77 -0.69
CA TRP A 216 -4.81 -15.68 -0.79
C TRP A 216 -5.22 -17.11 -0.45
N PRO A 217 -5.57 -17.94 -1.46
CA PRO A 217 -5.91 -19.35 -1.23
C PRO A 217 -4.76 -20.15 -0.60
N ASP A 218 -3.51 -19.75 -0.89
CA ASP A 218 -2.29 -20.36 -0.38
C ASP A 218 -1.50 -19.34 0.45
N LYS A 219 -1.42 -19.59 1.76
CA LYS A 219 -0.71 -18.73 2.71
C LYS A 219 0.79 -18.70 2.45
N ALA A 220 1.40 -19.78 1.98
CA ALA A 220 2.84 -19.83 1.68
C ALA A 220 3.18 -18.92 0.49
N LYS A 221 2.32 -18.92 -0.55
CA LYS A 221 2.44 -17.98 -1.68
C LYS A 221 2.24 -16.54 -1.26
N ALA A 222 1.32 -16.26 -0.32
CA ALA A 222 1.19 -14.94 0.26
C ALA A 222 2.48 -14.51 0.98
N GLN A 223 3.02 -15.35 1.84
CA GLN A 223 4.27 -15.08 2.56
C GLN A 223 5.43 -14.77 1.61
N GLU A 224 5.58 -15.55 0.53
CA GLU A 224 6.61 -15.31 -0.48
C GLU A 224 6.43 -13.95 -1.18
N ALA A 225 5.21 -13.64 -1.64
CA ALA A 225 4.89 -12.40 -2.32
C ALA A 225 5.12 -11.17 -1.42
N PHE A 226 4.73 -11.25 -0.15
CA PHE A 226 4.94 -10.16 0.81
C PHE A 226 6.41 -9.96 1.15
N ARG A 227 7.19 -11.03 1.34
CA ARG A 227 8.65 -10.94 1.51
C ARG A 227 9.30 -10.25 0.31
N ALA A 228 8.91 -10.61 -0.90
CA ALA A 228 9.43 -10.00 -2.12
C ALA A 228 9.06 -8.50 -2.22
N ALA A 229 7.82 -8.13 -1.90
CA ALA A 229 7.36 -6.75 -1.91
C ALA A 229 8.06 -5.91 -0.84
N MET A 230 8.14 -6.39 0.39
CA MET A 230 8.88 -5.72 1.48
C MET A 230 10.36 -5.57 1.15
N ALA A 231 10.97 -6.58 0.51
CA ALA A 231 12.37 -6.50 0.07
C ALA A 231 12.58 -5.45 -1.04
N ALA A 232 11.59 -5.13 -1.83
CA ALA A 232 11.65 -4.11 -2.88
C ALA A 232 11.28 -2.70 -2.39
N ALA A 233 10.58 -2.56 -1.26
CA ALA A 233 10.08 -1.27 -0.79
C ALA A 233 11.17 -0.37 -0.17
N ASP A 234 11.05 0.93 -0.35
CA ASP A 234 11.83 1.99 0.31
C ASP A 234 11.09 2.53 1.56
N LEU A 235 9.76 2.34 1.61
CA LEU A 235 8.90 2.62 2.75
C LEU A 235 7.91 1.46 2.93
N ILE A 236 7.80 0.94 4.14
CA ILE A 236 6.88 -0.13 4.49
C ILE A 236 5.90 0.39 5.54
N PHE A 237 4.61 0.32 5.25
CA PHE A 237 3.56 0.38 6.24
C PHE A 237 3.16 -1.05 6.60
N ALA A 238 3.24 -1.41 7.87
CA ALA A 238 2.86 -2.72 8.33
C ALA A 238 1.97 -2.61 9.57
N SER A 239 0.97 -3.48 9.72
CA SER A 239 0.26 -3.63 10.98
C SER A 239 0.67 -4.93 11.67
N THR A 240 0.77 -4.91 12.99
CA THR A 240 1.07 -6.11 13.77
C THR A 240 0.02 -7.19 13.52
N GLU A 241 -1.25 -6.83 13.38
CA GLU A 241 -2.35 -7.75 13.09
C GLU A 241 -2.15 -8.46 11.73
N ASP A 242 -1.85 -7.72 10.66
CA ASP A 242 -1.57 -8.30 9.33
C ASP A 242 -0.40 -9.27 9.39
N LEU A 243 0.66 -8.88 10.10
CA LEU A 243 1.88 -9.68 10.23
C LEU A 243 1.61 -10.97 11.03
N ASP A 244 0.85 -10.88 12.11
CA ASP A 244 0.47 -12.04 12.93
C ASP A 244 -0.41 -13.02 12.13
N TRP A 245 -1.37 -12.50 11.37
CA TRP A 245 -2.18 -13.34 10.50
C TRP A 245 -1.35 -14.02 9.41
N LEU A 246 -0.37 -13.33 8.85
CA LEU A 246 0.44 -13.85 7.75
C LEU A 246 1.59 -14.74 8.21
N TYR A 247 2.31 -14.36 9.25
CA TYR A 247 3.54 -15.02 9.68
C TYR A 247 3.45 -15.64 11.09
N GLY A 248 2.37 -15.37 11.84
CA GLY A 248 2.26 -15.76 13.24
C GLY A 248 3.20 -14.95 14.14
N PRO A 249 3.67 -15.53 15.24
CA PRO A 249 4.51 -14.83 16.23
C PRO A 249 5.81 -14.21 15.67
N GLU A 250 6.25 -14.68 14.51
CA GLU A 250 7.45 -14.16 13.84
C GLU A 250 7.17 -12.95 12.94
N GLY A 251 5.92 -12.47 12.90
CA GLY A 251 5.48 -11.44 11.96
C GLY A 251 6.26 -10.14 12.08
N GLU A 252 6.46 -9.63 13.29
CA GLU A 252 7.26 -8.43 13.49
C GLU A 252 8.72 -8.64 13.08
N ALA A 253 9.31 -9.78 13.39
CA ALA A 253 10.67 -10.10 13.01
C ALA A 253 10.86 -10.12 11.48
N GLU A 254 9.85 -10.55 10.72
CA GLU A 254 9.91 -10.53 9.24
C GLU A 254 10.04 -9.09 8.70
N VAL A 255 9.29 -8.14 9.21
CA VAL A 255 9.40 -6.75 8.75
C VAL A 255 10.67 -6.08 9.27
N LEU A 256 11.09 -6.37 10.49
CA LEU A 256 12.31 -5.81 11.09
C LEU A 256 13.61 -6.26 10.41
N ARG A 257 13.60 -7.35 9.63
CA ARG A 257 14.73 -7.72 8.75
C ARG A 257 15.11 -6.64 7.74
N HIS A 258 14.19 -5.70 7.48
CA HIS A 258 14.39 -4.60 6.56
C HIS A 258 14.88 -3.31 7.25
N ARG A 259 15.03 -3.32 8.59
CA ARG A 259 15.59 -2.20 9.36
C ARG A 259 16.94 -1.76 8.81
N GLY A 260 17.16 -0.45 8.71
CA GLY A 260 18.38 0.14 8.18
C GLY A 260 18.49 0.11 6.64
N ARG A 261 17.58 -0.58 5.93
CA ARG A 261 17.51 -0.59 4.47
C ARG A 261 16.39 0.31 3.93
N CYS A 262 15.27 0.37 4.62
CA CYS A 262 14.12 1.18 4.28
C CYS A 262 13.51 1.80 5.53
N GLU A 263 12.62 2.74 5.34
CA GLU A 263 11.78 3.30 6.39
C GLU A 263 10.63 2.34 6.69
N ILE A 264 10.38 2.04 7.96
CA ILE A 264 9.33 1.13 8.41
C ILE A 264 8.40 1.88 9.34
N VAL A 265 7.11 1.82 9.05
CA VAL A 265 6.03 2.36 9.88
C VAL A 265 5.20 1.19 10.36
N LEU A 266 5.46 0.74 11.58
CA LEU A 266 4.79 -0.39 12.20
C LEU A 266 3.61 0.12 13.03
N LYS A 267 2.41 -0.15 12.53
CA LYS A 267 1.14 0.19 13.19
C LYS A 267 0.84 -0.91 14.22
N GLY A 268 0.95 -0.58 15.50
CA GLY A 268 0.67 -1.49 16.60
C GLY A 268 -0.71 -1.24 17.22
N GLY A 269 -1.19 -2.25 17.94
CA GLY A 269 -2.31 -2.08 18.86
C GLY A 269 -1.87 -1.33 20.13
N GLY A 270 -2.75 -1.24 21.10
CA GLY A 270 -2.50 -0.63 22.41
C GLY A 270 -3.54 0.42 22.76
N SER A 271 -3.42 0.96 23.96
CA SER A 271 -4.33 2.00 24.45
C SER A 271 -3.51 3.08 25.19
N PRO A 272 -3.23 4.24 24.54
CA PRO A 272 -3.61 4.59 23.17
C PRO A 272 -2.87 3.76 22.12
N PRO A 273 -3.42 3.62 20.89
CA PRO A 273 -2.69 3.01 19.79
C PRO A 273 -1.44 3.85 19.46
N ALA A 274 -0.38 3.19 19.04
CA ALA A 274 0.86 3.87 18.69
C ALA A 274 1.41 3.31 17.38
N VAL A 275 2.19 4.14 16.71
CA VAL A 275 2.98 3.74 15.54
C VAL A 275 4.44 3.82 15.90
N ARG A 276 5.19 2.76 15.61
CA ARG A 276 6.64 2.71 15.73
C ARG A 276 7.26 3.00 14.38
N VAL A 277 8.11 4.00 14.31
CA VAL A 277 8.79 4.41 13.08
C VAL A 277 10.27 4.11 13.20
N LEU A 278 10.78 3.33 12.25
CA LEU A 278 12.20 2.98 12.16
C LEU A 278 12.76 3.62 10.87
N ALA A 279 13.60 4.63 11.03
CA ALA A 279 14.17 5.37 9.91
C ALA A 279 15.57 5.87 10.27
N GLY A 280 16.53 5.79 9.34
CA GLY A 280 17.87 6.38 9.50
C GLY A 280 18.69 5.90 10.70
N GLY A 281 18.31 4.79 11.33
CA GLY A 281 18.88 4.29 12.57
C GLY A 281 18.04 4.60 13.81
N ASP A 282 17.12 5.54 13.72
CA ASP A 282 16.18 5.88 14.78
C ASP A 282 15.06 4.84 14.90
N ASP A 283 14.47 4.78 16.09
CA ASP A 283 13.36 3.89 16.44
C ASP A 283 12.47 4.66 17.43
N VAL A 284 11.42 5.27 16.89
CA VAL A 284 10.58 6.22 17.63
C VAL A 284 9.16 5.71 17.70
N SER A 285 8.57 5.68 18.89
CA SER A 285 7.15 5.40 19.09
C SER A 285 6.35 6.70 19.16
N VAL A 286 5.35 6.83 18.32
CA VAL A 286 4.47 7.99 18.23
C VAL A 286 3.05 7.56 18.60
N PRO A 287 2.54 7.96 19.78
CA PRO A 287 1.19 7.62 20.20
C PRO A 287 0.14 8.40 19.42
N ALA A 288 -0.99 7.77 19.16
CA ALA A 288 -2.16 8.45 18.62
C ALA A 288 -2.78 9.37 19.67
N SER A 289 -3.28 10.52 19.23
CA SER A 289 -4.11 11.36 20.09
C SER A 289 -5.47 10.69 20.33
N PRO A 290 -6.05 10.82 21.51
CA PRO A 290 -7.40 10.33 21.77
C PRO A 290 -8.42 10.94 20.82
N VAL A 291 -9.35 10.14 20.33
CA VAL A 291 -10.49 10.60 19.53
C VAL A 291 -11.76 10.64 20.38
N ALA A 292 -12.62 11.61 20.14
CA ALA A 292 -13.85 11.80 20.94
C ALA A 292 -14.82 10.61 20.81
N SER A 293 -14.95 10.07 19.60
CA SER A 293 -15.72 8.84 19.35
C SER A 293 -15.20 8.13 18.09
N VAL A 294 -15.20 6.82 18.12
CA VAL A 294 -14.93 5.98 16.96
C VAL A 294 -16.28 5.59 16.35
N VAL A 295 -16.52 6.03 15.11
CA VAL A 295 -17.76 5.75 14.37
C VAL A 295 -17.55 4.61 13.38
N ASP A 296 -16.42 4.63 12.64
CA ASP A 296 -16.10 3.67 11.60
C ASP A 296 -14.58 3.64 11.36
N THR A 297 -13.96 2.49 11.47
CA THR A 297 -12.49 2.36 11.29
C THR A 297 -12.07 2.17 9.83
N THR A 298 -13.01 2.20 8.88
CA THR A 298 -12.73 2.07 7.44
C THR A 298 -11.77 3.17 7.00
N ALA A 299 -10.74 2.80 6.23
CA ALA A 299 -9.68 3.67 5.71
C ALA A 299 -8.82 4.38 6.78
N ALA A 300 -8.84 3.96 8.05
CA ALA A 300 -7.92 4.50 9.06
C ALA A 300 -6.45 4.32 8.66
N GLY A 301 -6.08 3.11 8.19
CA GLY A 301 -4.74 2.79 7.70
C GLY A 301 -4.39 3.55 6.43
N ASP A 302 -5.33 3.63 5.48
CA ASP A 302 -5.14 4.27 4.18
C ASP A 302 -4.91 5.79 4.33
N SER A 303 -5.74 6.43 5.17
CA SER A 303 -5.61 7.86 5.47
C SER A 303 -4.36 8.18 6.26
N PHE A 304 -3.98 7.32 7.21
CA PHE A 304 -2.71 7.43 7.90
C PHE A 304 -1.54 7.40 6.91
N ALA A 305 -1.51 6.39 6.03
CA ALA A 305 -0.43 6.23 5.03
C ALA A 305 -0.36 7.44 4.08
N ALA A 306 -1.52 7.98 3.66
CA ALA A 306 -1.57 9.17 2.83
C ALA A 306 -0.96 10.40 3.52
N ALA A 307 -1.37 10.71 4.75
CA ALA A 307 -0.86 11.86 5.49
C ALA A 307 0.61 11.69 5.87
N TYR A 308 1.04 10.47 6.20
CA TYR A 308 2.43 10.16 6.43
C TYR A 308 3.28 10.44 5.18
N MET A 309 2.89 9.88 4.04
CA MET A 309 3.61 10.09 2.77
C MET A 309 3.62 11.56 2.36
N ALA A 310 2.49 12.26 2.47
CA ALA A 310 2.42 13.69 2.16
C ALA A 310 3.41 14.51 3.01
N ALA A 311 3.47 14.27 4.32
CA ALA A 311 4.40 14.94 5.22
C ALA A 311 5.86 14.60 4.89
N ARG A 312 6.17 13.31 4.59
CA ARG A 312 7.53 12.91 4.20
C ARG A 312 7.97 13.51 2.87
N LEU A 313 7.04 13.65 1.91
CA LEU A 313 7.30 14.33 0.62
C LEU A 313 7.54 15.83 0.80
N ALA A 314 6.93 16.45 1.81
CA ALA A 314 7.20 17.82 2.23
C ALA A 314 8.45 17.97 3.10
N GLY A 315 9.27 16.90 3.27
CA GLY A 315 10.53 16.94 4.02
C GLY A 315 10.37 16.84 5.54
N ARG A 316 9.17 16.55 6.06
CA ARG A 316 8.95 16.44 7.51
C ARG A 316 9.66 15.22 8.09
N PRO A 317 10.21 15.32 9.31
CA PRO A 317 10.81 14.16 10.00
C PRO A 317 9.81 13.01 10.18
N PRO A 318 10.28 11.75 10.28
CA PRO A 318 9.40 10.58 10.41
C PRO A 318 8.40 10.64 11.58
N ALA A 319 8.82 11.16 12.74
CA ALA A 319 7.95 11.31 13.90
C ALA A 319 6.80 12.34 13.66
N GLU A 320 7.09 13.46 13.02
CA GLU A 320 6.09 14.45 12.63
C GLU A 320 5.14 13.88 11.59
N ALA A 321 5.67 13.16 10.59
CA ALA A 321 4.86 12.49 9.59
C ALA A 321 3.88 11.48 10.23
N ALA A 322 4.32 10.73 11.24
CA ALA A 322 3.45 9.83 11.98
C ALA A 322 2.36 10.58 12.76
N ALA A 323 2.68 11.73 13.36
CA ALA A 323 1.70 12.58 14.02
C ALA A 323 0.65 13.12 13.03
N HIS A 324 1.05 13.48 11.80
CA HIS A 324 0.12 13.85 10.72
C HIS A 324 -0.77 12.67 10.34
N GLY A 325 -0.20 11.47 10.20
CA GLY A 325 -0.95 10.24 9.97
C GLY A 325 -2.02 9.99 11.03
N HIS A 326 -1.65 10.07 12.30
CA HIS A 326 -2.60 9.91 13.42
C HIS A 326 -3.71 10.96 13.40
N ARG A 327 -3.38 12.21 13.10
CA ARG A 327 -4.37 13.30 13.05
C ARG A 327 -5.42 13.05 11.97
N LEU A 328 -5.00 12.69 10.77
CA LEU A 328 -5.94 12.40 9.68
C LEU A 328 -6.74 11.12 9.96
N ALA A 329 -6.08 10.04 10.36
CA ALA A 329 -6.77 8.80 10.72
C ALA A 329 -7.80 9.01 11.85
N GLY A 330 -7.45 9.81 12.87
CA GLY A 330 -8.36 10.19 13.94
C GLY A 330 -9.60 10.94 13.46
N ALA A 331 -9.44 11.86 12.49
CA ALA A 331 -10.57 12.53 11.86
C ALA A 331 -11.43 11.54 11.05
N VAL A 332 -10.79 10.65 10.28
CA VAL A 332 -11.49 9.68 9.43
C VAL A 332 -12.35 8.73 10.26
N ILE A 333 -11.82 8.16 11.32
CA ILE A 333 -12.59 7.20 12.15
C ILE A 333 -13.74 7.84 12.93
N GLY A 334 -13.80 9.16 13.01
CA GLY A 334 -14.94 9.91 13.55
C GLY A 334 -16.14 10.02 12.59
N HIS A 335 -16.04 9.47 11.37
CA HIS A 335 -17.06 9.55 10.34
C HIS A 335 -17.41 8.17 9.80
N ARG A 336 -18.58 8.05 9.13
CA ARG A 336 -18.96 6.84 8.42
C ARG A 336 -18.28 6.73 7.06
N GLY A 337 -17.82 5.53 6.71
CA GLY A 337 -17.23 5.22 5.42
C GLY A 337 -15.79 5.66 5.28
N ALA A 338 -15.20 5.33 4.13
CA ALA A 338 -13.77 5.55 3.86
C ALA A 338 -13.42 7.03 3.60
N VAL A 339 -14.37 7.82 3.08
CA VAL A 339 -14.14 9.18 2.60
C VAL A 339 -14.95 10.16 3.41
N ILE A 340 -14.27 11.00 4.21
CA ILE A 340 -14.91 12.02 5.04
C ILE A 340 -15.23 13.28 4.22
N PRO A 341 -16.18 14.14 4.68
CA PRO A 341 -16.39 15.44 4.05
C PRO A 341 -15.11 16.26 3.98
N ARG A 342 -14.88 17.02 2.89
CA ARG A 342 -13.69 17.88 2.77
C ARG A 342 -13.57 18.88 3.92
N ALA A 343 -14.68 19.40 4.42
CA ALA A 343 -14.70 20.33 5.57
C ALA A 343 -14.25 19.68 6.89
N ALA A 344 -14.24 18.34 6.97
CA ALA A 344 -13.75 17.60 8.13
C ALA A 344 -12.27 17.21 8.03
N MET A 345 -11.60 17.55 6.92
CA MET A 345 -10.16 17.33 6.77
C MET A 345 -9.41 18.21 7.80
N PRO A 346 -8.52 17.62 8.60
CA PRO A 346 -7.70 18.43 9.49
C PRO A 346 -6.71 19.27 8.68
N ALA A 347 -6.51 20.52 9.10
CA ALA A 347 -5.44 21.33 8.56
C ALA A 347 -4.09 20.67 8.87
N LEU A 348 -3.20 20.59 7.87
CA LEU A 348 -1.81 20.30 8.13
C LEU A 348 -1.20 21.51 8.86
N PRO A 349 -0.35 21.31 9.88
CA PRO A 349 0.37 22.44 10.48
C PRO A 349 1.16 23.17 9.40
N PRO A 350 1.21 24.52 9.44
CA PRO A 350 2.05 25.29 8.55
C PRO A 350 3.52 24.87 8.69
N ASP A 351 4.31 25.16 7.66
CA ASP A 351 5.75 24.93 7.70
C ASP A 351 6.35 25.70 8.89
N GLN A 352 7.31 25.09 9.59
CA GLN A 352 7.96 25.75 10.73
C GLN A 352 8.68 27.04 10.29
N ASP A 353 9.02 27.14 9.00
CA ASP A 353 9.64 28.34 8.41
C ASP A 353 8.64 29.49 8.14
N ASP A 354 7.34 29.23 8.25
CA ASP A 354 6.27 30.25 8.10
C ASP A 354 5.78 30.84 9.43
N GLN A 355 6.48 30.58 10.54
CA GLN A 355 6.22 31.28 11.79
C GLN A 355 6.97 32.62 11.78
N PRO A 356 6.25 33.76 11.91
CA PRO A 356 6.84 35.11 11.86
C PRO A 356 7.83 35.40 12.98
#